data_de34111af48e9a7d5eec12bcd74c53f5
#
_entry.id   de34111af48e9a7d5eec12bcd74c53f5
#
_cell.length_a   1.000
_cell.length_b   1.000
_cell.length_c   1.000
_cell.angle_alpha   90.00
_cell.angle_beta   90.00
_cell.angle_gamma   90.00
#
_symmetry.space_group_name_H-M   'P 1'
#
loop_
_entity.id
_entity.type
_entity.pdbx_description
1 polymer ?
#
loop_
_entity_poly.entity_id
_entity_poly.type
_entity_poly.pdbx_seq_one_letter_code
_entity_poly.pdbx_strand_id
1 'polypeptide(L)'
;YATLWESFKKAVSNYPNIIDTSKVGFMGHSFGGGASFAMAHKGFIDEGWGQNGRFIFAMAQWYSHQITSQELNNFPANTKLITQVYDDDTTNDHRLAIDIFKNNNIPNTEKDFILIKKSVLPTYTYIADHVVPNTQSAYDAYDYYGIYRLLDALIDYSFNGNLAGKNVA
;
A
#
# COMPACT_ATOMS: atom_id res chain seq x y z
N TYR A 1 5.87 13.20 -9.06
CA TYR A 1 4.74 13.09 -8.09
C TYR A 1 3.83 14.32 -8.11
N ALA A 2 4.34 15.53 -8.42
CA ALA A 2 3.52 16.76 -8.41
C ALA A 2 2.28 16.66 -9.30
N THR A 3 2.43 16.22 -10.55
CA THR A 3 1.30 16.04 -11.49
C THR A 3 0.27 15.02 -10.97
N LEU A 4 0.73 13.93 -10.35
CA LEU A 4 -0.15 12.93 -9.76
C LEU A 4 -0.96 13.54 -8.60
N TRP A 5 -0.28 14.31 -7.74
CA TRP A 5 -0.93 14.98 -6.62
C TRP A 5 -1.99 16.00 -7.08
N GLU A 6 -1.65 16.84 -8.04
CA GLU A 6 -2.61 17.79 -8.63
C GLU A 6 -3.81 17.07 -9.27
N SER A 7 -3.60 15.89 -9.85
CA SER A 7 -4.70 15.08 -10.40
C SER A 7 -5.65 14.59 -9.30
N PHE A 8 -5.13 14.17 -8.16
CA PHE A 8 -5.97 13.79 -7.01
C PHE A 8 -6.77 14.97 -6.48
N LYS A 9 -6.15 16.12 -6.26
CA LYS A 9 -6.85 17.33 -5.81
C LYS A 9 -7.94 17.77 -6.80
N LYS A 10 -7.64 17.72 -8.09
CA LYS A 10 -8.61 18.05 -9.13
C LYS A 10 -9.79 17.06 -9.14
N ALA A 11 -9.55 15.78 -8.94
CA ALA A 11 -10.62 14.79 -8.85
C ALA A 11 -11.55 15.09 -7.66
N VAL A 12 -10.98 15.31 -6.47
CA VAL A 12 -11.75 15.69 -5.28
C VAL A 12 -12.54 16.96 -5.49
N SER A 13 -11.92 18.00 -6.07
CA SER A 13 -12.61 19.26 -6.36
C SER A 13 -13.75 19.12 -7.37
N ASN A 14 -13.57 18.27 -8.40
CA ASN A 14 -14.57 18.08 -9.45
C ASN A 14 -15.74 17.19 -9.02
N TYR A 15 -15.50 16.29 -8.06
CA TYR A 15 -16.48 15.27 -7.64
C TYR A 15 -16.70 15.23 -6.12
N PRO A 16 -16.98 16.37 -5.47
CA PRO A 16 -17.06 16.45 -4.00
C PRO A 16 -18.21 15.66 -3.39
N ASN A 17 -19.24 15.34 -4.18
CA ASN A 17 -20.39 14.54 -3.73
C ASN A 17 -20.22 13.03 -3.99
N ILE A 18 -19.10 12.60 -4.59
CA ILE A 18 -18.82 11.21 -4.93
C ILE A 18 -17.60 10.71 -4.17
N ILE A 19 -16.55 11.54 -4.08
CA ILE A 19 -15.29 11.19 -3.43
C ILE A 19 -15.36 11.55 -1.94
N ASP A 20 -15.35 10.52 -1.10
CA ASP A 20 -15.29 10.68 0.36
C ASP A 20 -13.83 10.79 0.81
N THR A 21 -13.36 12.00 1.05
CA THR A 21 -12.02 12.25 1.56
C THR A 21 -11.83 11.92 3.04
N SER A 22 -12.90 11.57 3.76
CA SER A 22 -12.79 11.13 5.14
C SER A 22 -12.25 9.70 5.28
N LYS A 23 -12.33 8.90 4.20
CA LYS A 23 -11.86 7.51 4.12
C LYS A 23 -10.94 7.36 2.91
N VAL A 24 -9.63 7.28 3.11
CA VAL A 24 -8.65 7.33 2.01
C VAL A 24 -7.57 6.27 2.17
N GLY A 25 -7.33 5.51 1.10
CA GLY A 25 -6.21 4.58 0.97
C GLY A 25 -5.30 4.96 -0.19
N PHE A 26 -4.00 4.86 0.00
CA PHE A 26 -3.01 4.98 -1.06
C PHE A 26 -2.39 3.62 -1.30
N MET A 27 -2.50 3.12 -2.52
CA MET A 27 -1.85 1.88 -2.91
C MET A 27 -1.06 2.05 -4.20
N GLY A 28 -0.03 1.25 -4.34
CA GLY A 28 0.78 1.29 -5.54
C GLY A 28 1.77 0.14 -5.64
N HIS A 29 2.16 -0.15 -6.88
CA HIS A 29 3.14 -1.15 -7.23
C HIS A 29 4.41 -0.47 -7.73
N SER A 30 5.58 -1.03 -7.40
CA SER A 30 6.88 -0.60 -7.92
C SER A 30 7.15 0.89 -7.63
N PHE A 31 7.34 1.71 -8.65
CA PHE A 31 7.46 3.17 -8.52
C PHE A 31 6.24 3.78 -7.83
N GLY A 32 5.03 3.29 -8.14
CA GLY A 32 3.79 3.69 -7.46
C GLY A 32 3.75 3.27 -5.99
N GLY A 33 4.33 2.12 -5.64
CA GLY A 33 4.49 1.68 -4.26
C GLY A 33 5.35 2.64 -3.44
N GLY A 34 6.47 3.09 -4.01
CA GLY A 34 7.29 4.15 -3.40
C GLY A 34 6.57 5.50 -3.32
N ALA A 35 5.80 5.85 -4.36
CA ALA A 35 5.04 7.10 -4.40
C ALA A 35 3.90 7.15 -3.37
N SER A 36 3.34 5.99 -2.99
CA SER A 36 2.22 5.91 -2.05
C SER A 36 2.51 6.60 -0.72
N PHE A 37 3.74 6.53 -0.21
CA PHE A 37 4.12 7.19 1.05
C PHE A 37 4.11 8.71 0.93
N ALA A 38 4.68 9.27 -0.13
CA ALA A 38 4.66 10.71 -0.36
C ALA A 38 3.23 11.25 -0.60
N MET A 39 2.41 10.50 -1.35
CA MET A 39 1.01 10.84 -1.58
C MET A 39 0.18 10.72 -0.30
N ALA A 40 0.43 9.69 0.51
CA ALA A 40 -0.22 9.51 1.79
C ALA A 40 0.13 10.65 2.77
N HIS A 41 1.40 11.08 2.83
CA HIS A 41 1.77 12.23 3.65
C HIS A 41 1.01 13.49 3.22
N LYS A 42 1.00 13.80 1.93
CA LYS A 42 0.23 14.93 1.39
C LYS A 42 -1.27 14.84 1.71
N GLY A 43 -1.86 13.66 1.48
CA GLY A 43 -3.29 13.46 1.76
C GLY A 43 -3.62 13.52 3.25
N PHE A 44 -2.88 12.79 4.07
CA PHE A 44 -3.22 12.63 5.48
C PHE A 44 -2.81 13.83 6.35
N ILE A 45 -1.70 14.50 6.00
CA ILE A 45 -1.16 15.59 6.79
C ILE A 45 -1.51 16.95 6.16
N ASP A 46 -1.17 17.17 4.88
CA ASP A 46 -1.33 18.49 4.28
C ASP A 46 -2.81 18.83 4.03
N GLU A 47 -3.60 17.86 3.55
CA GLU A 47 -5.03 18.05 3.26
C GLU A 47 -5.98 17.53 4.37
N GLY A 48 -5.47 16.78 5.34
CA GLY A 48 -6.27 16.23 6.43
C GLY A 48 -7.25 15.13 6.01
N TRP A 49 -6.97 14.43 4.90
CA TRP A 49 -7.81 13.32 4.42
C TRP A 49 -7.69 12.08 5.31
N GLY A 50 -8.67 11.19 5.20
CA GLY A 50 -8.65 9.89 5.88
C GLY A 50 -8.91 9.97 7.39
N GLN A 51 -9.62 10.97 7.89
CA GLN A 51 -9.87 11.11 9.34
C GLN A 51 -10.69 9.95 9.92
N ASN A 52 -11.60 9.36 9.11
CA ASN A 52 -12.44 8.24 9.48
C ASN A 52 -11.90 6.87 9.02
N GLY A 53 -10.70 6.85 8.42
CA GLY A 53 -10.02 5.63 7.99
C GLY A 53 -8.95 5.92 6.95
N ARG A 54 -7.76 5.35 7.17
CA ARG A 54 -6.63 5.57 6.28
C ARG A 54 -5.69 4.37 6.23
N PHE A 55 -5.16 4.09 5.05
CA PHE A 55 -4.15 3.06 4.88
C PHE A 55 -3.17 3.35 3.76
N ILE A 56 -2.05 2.63 3.79
CA ILE A 56 -1.07 2.54 2.70
C ILE A 56 -0.89 1.06 2.38
N PHE A 57 -0.94 0.69 1.09
CA PHE A 57 -0.60 -0.64 0.61
C PHE A 57 0.48 -0.53 -0.48
N ALA A 58 1.72 -0.80 -0.10
CA ALA A 58 2.88 -0.71 -0.99
C ALA A 58 3.32 -2.10 -1.43
N MET A 59 3.34 -2.35 -2.76
CA MET A 59 3.68 -3.64 -3.35
C MET A 59 4.95 -3.52 -4.19
N ALA A 60 5.94 -4.40 -3.97
CA ALA A 60 7.23 -4.41 -4.67
C ALA A 60 7.81 -2.99 -4.82
N GLN A 61 7.75 -2.20 -3.75
CA GLN A 61 8.00 -0.75 -3.83
C GLN A 61 9.41 -0.42 -4.30
N TRP A 62 9.50 0.63 -5.12
CA TRP A 62 10.74 1.32 -5.46
C TRP A 62 11.05 2.40 -4.43
N TYR A 63 12.07 3.20 -4.66
CA TYR A 63 12.41 4.32 -3.78
C TYR A 63 11.20 5.24 -3.51
N SER A 64 11.05 5.64 -2.27
CA SER A 64 10.07 6.65 -1.88
C SER A 64 10.69 8.04 -2.05
N HIS A 65 10.54 8.60 -3.25
CA HIS A 65 10.99 9.95 -3.56
C HIS A 65 10.05 11.01 -2.97
N GLN A 66 10.55 12.22 -2.75
CA GLN A 66 9.78 13.38 -2.30
C GLN A 66 9.07 13.15 -0.96
N ILE A 67 9.68 12.35 -0.10
CA ILE A 67 9.31 12.24 1.31
C ILE A 67 10.62 12.19 2.13
N THR A 68 10.68 13.00 3.15
CA THR A 68 11.82 13.07 4.08
C THR A 68 11.66 12.07 5.23
N SER A 69 12.74 11.79 5.95
CA SER A 69 12.67 10.95 7.17
C SER A 69 11.76 11.58 8.25
N GLN A 70 11.68 12.89 8.31
CA GLN A 70 10.79 13.59 9.24
C GLN A 70 9.32 13.36 8.85
N GLU A 71 8.98 13.44 7.59
CA GLU A 71 7.63 13.19 7.08
C GLU A 71 7.22 11.72 7.24
N LEU A 72 8.16 10.76 7.02
CA LEU A 72 7.91 9.35 7.32
C LEU A 72 7.58 9.09 8.79
N ASN A 73 8.13 9.91 9.69
CA ASN A 73 7.88 9.82 11.13
C ASN A 73 6.74 10.75 11.59
N ASN A 74 5.85 11.15 10.69
CA ASN A 74 4.73 12.05 11.01
C ASN A 74 3.38 11.53 10.51
N PHE A 75 3.23 10.24 10.25
CA PHE A 75 1.92 9.68 9.92
C PHE A 75 1.00 9.65 11.15
N PRO A 76 -0.31 9.91 10.97
CA PRO A 76 -1.28 9.78 12.05
C PRO A 76 -1.32 8.34 12.59
N ALA A 77 -1.44 8.20 13.93
CA ALA A 77 -1.35 6.91 14.61
C ALA A 77 -2.41 5.88 14.19
N ASN A 78 -3.53 6.34 13.60
CA ASN A 78 -4.57 5.45 13.06
C ASN A 78 -4.33 5.02 11.60
N THR A 79 -3.16 5.33 11.02
CA THR A 79 -2.77 4.83 9.69
C THR A 79 -2.48 3.33 9.74
N LYS A 80 -2.98 2.57 8.76
CA LYS A 80 -2.65 1.16 8.56
C LYS A 80 -1.65 1.02 7.42
N LEU A 81 -0.77 0.03 7.49
CA LEU A 81 0.24 -0.21 6.45
C LEU A 81 0.37 -1.69 6.16
N ILE A 82 0.25 -2.04 4.89
CA ILE A 82 0.79 -3.30 4.37
C ILE A 82 1.93 -2.98 3.41
N THR A 83 3.08 -3.59 3.65
CA THR A 83 4.20 -3.61 2.70
C THR A 83 4.38 -5.03 2.21
N GLN A 84 4.30 -5.23 0.91
CA GLN A 84 4.41 -6.55 0.30
C GLN A 84 5.61 -6.62 -0.65
N VAL A 85 6.40 -7.68 -0.54
CA VAL A 85 7.54 -7.98 -1.40
C VAL A 85 7.47 -9.42 -1.93
N TYR A 86 8.21 -9.75 -2.97
CA TYR A 86 8.07 -10.99 -3.73
C TYR A 86 9.42 -11.72 -3.84
N ASP A 87 9.44 -13.00 -3.54
CA ASP A 87 10.63 -13.82 -3.39
C ASP A 87 11.51 -13.89 -4.67
N ASP A 88 10.87 -13.94 -5.83
CA ASP A 88 11.53 -13.94 -7.15
C ASP A 88 11.70 -12.52 -7.75
N ASP A 89 11.45 -11.44 -6.99
CA ASP A 89 11.61 -10.07 -7.51
C ASP A 89 13.08 -9.75 -7.73
N THR A 90 13.49 -9.72 -9.01
CA THR A 90 14.82 -9.34 -9.45
C THR A 90 14.93 -7.89 -9.91
N THR A 91 13.81 -7.15 -9.86
CA THR A 91 13.73 -5.75 -10.29
C THR A 91 13.99 -4.80 -9.13
N ASN A 92 13.33 -5.03 -7.99
CA ASN A 92 13.45 -4.18 -6.81
C ASN A 92 14.15 -4.92 -5.66
N ASP A 93 15.08 -4.23 -5.02
CA ASP A 93 15.71 -4.73 -3.80
C ASP A 93 14.76 -4.58 -2.61
N HIS A 94 14.47 -5.68 -1.91
CA HIS A 94 13.59 -5.68 -0.73
C HIS A 94 14.07 -4.74 0.38
N ARG A 95 15.37 -4.39 0.43
CA ARG A 95 15.90 -3.42 1.40
C ARG A 95 15.24 -2.06 1.29
N LEU A 96 14.78 -1.65 0.10
CA LEU A 96 14.04 -0.41 -0.10
C LEU A 96 12.74 -0.40 0.70
N ALA A 97 12.02 -1.53 0.64
CA ALA A 97 10.78 -1.73 1.39
C ALA A 97 11.03 -1.84 2.89
N ILE A 98 12.06 -2.60 3.28
CA ILE A 98 12.44 -2.80 4.70
C ILE A 98 12.82 -1.47 5.36
N ASP A 99 13.55 -0.61 4.67
CA ASP A 99 13.98 0.68 5.21
C ASP A 99 12.79 1.59 5.49
N ILE A 100 11.85 1.71 4.57
CA ILE A 100 10.63 2.50 4.77
C ILE A 100 9.74 1.90 5.86
N PHE A 101 9.57 0.56 5.86
CA PHE A 101 8.76 -0.13 6.87
C PHE A 101 9.31 0.06 8.29
N LYS A 102 10.63 0.07 8.45
CA LYS A 102 11.28 0.24 9.77
C LYS A 102 11.33 1.69 10.23
N ASN A 103 11.46 2.63 9.29
CA ASN A 103 11.71 4.04 9.57
C ASN A 103 10.46 4.94 9.51
N ASN A 104 9.27 4.39 9.66
CA ASN A 104 8.02 5.14 9.83
C ASN A 104 7.48 4.98 11.25
N ASN A 105 6.64 5.95 11.68
CA ASN A 105 6.05 5.98 13.03
C ASN A 105 4.72 5.23 13.15
N ILE A 106 4.25 4.54 12.10
CA ILE A 106 3.02 3.75 12.17
C ILE A 106 3.22 2.65 13.23
N PRO A 107 2.29 2.49 14.19
CA PRO A 107 2.43 1.49 15.24
C PRO A 107 2.65 0.07 14.70
N ASN A 108 3.51 -0.71 15.32
CA ASN A 108 3.77 -2.10 14.89
C ASN A 108 2.52 -2.99 14.93
N THR A 109 1.51 -2.62 15.71
CA THR A 109 0.21 -3.31 15.74
C THR A 109 -0.70 -2.95 14.57
N GLU A 110 -0.29 -2.01 13.73
CA GLU A 110 -1.05 -1.45 12.62
C GLU A 110 -0.28 -1.52 11.30
N LYS A 111 0.81 -2.31 11.27
CA LYS A 111 1.60 -2.50 10.06
C LYS A 111 2.10 -3.93 9.90
N ASP A 112 2.03 -4.45 8.68
CA ASP A 112 2.49 -5.78 8.32
C ASP A 112 3.47 -5.73 7.14
N PHE A 113 4.50 -6.60 7.24
CA PHE A 113 5.47 -6.82 6.18
C PHE A 113 5.32 -8.24 5.65
N ILE A 114 4.86 -8.37 4.42
CA ILE A 114 4.50 -9.66 3.82
C ILE A 114 5.49 -10.02 2.72
N LEU A 115 6.11 -11.19 2.84
CA LEU A 115 6.88 -11.81 1.77
C LEU A 115 6.03 -12.88 1.08
N ILE A 116 5.62 -12.62 -0.16
CA ILE A 116 5.02 -13.63 -1.04
C ILE A 116 6.14 -14.52 -1.59
N LYS A 117 6.05 -15.83 -1.30
CA LYS A 117 7.07 -16.80 -1.70
C LYS A 117 6.64 -17.55 -2.94
N LYS A 118 7.61 -17.87 -3.80
CA LYS A 118 7.43 -18.84 -4.87
C LYS A 118 6.88 -20.15 -4.32
N SER A 119 5.97 -20.77 -5.06
CA SER A 119 5.44 -22.10 -4.73
C SER A 119 5.43 -22.99 -5.96
N VAL A 120 6.03 -24.18 -5.82
CA VAL A 120 6.10 -25.18 -6.91
C VAL A 120 5.24 -26.36 -6.56
N LEU A 121 4.17 -26.55 -7.32
CA LEU A 121 3.28 -27.69 -7.25
C LEU A 121 3.57 -28.65 -8.42
N PRO A 122 3.12 -29.93 -8.37
CA PRO A 122 3.38 -30.89 -9.44
C PRO A 122 2.90 -30.45 -10.84
N THR A 123 1.85 -29.66 -10.90
CA THR A 123 1.20 -29.22 -12.15
C THR A 123 1.26 -27.73 -12.42
N TYR A 124 1.73 -26.92 -11.46
CA TYR A 124 1.76 -25.48 -11.59
C TYR A 124 2.85 -24.85 -10.70
N THR A 125 3.48 -23.81 -11.21
CA THR A 125 4.43 -23.00 -10.43
C THR A 125 3.88 -21.58 -10.27
N TYR A 126 3.65 -21.20 -9.02
CA TYR A 126 3.36 -19.81 -8.65
C TYR A 126 4.67 -19.03 -8.58
N ILE A 127 4.86 -18.12 -9.51
CA ILE A 127 6.04 -17.27 -9.58
C ILE A 127 5.77 -16.00 -8.79
N ALA A 128 6.60 -15.75 -7.78
CA ALA A 128 6.48 -14.57 -6.93
C ALA A 128 7.43 -13.46 -7.40
N ASP A 129 7.25 -12.97 -8.61
CA ASP A 129 8.10 -11.96 -9.22
C ASP A 129 7.55 -10.54 -9.11
N HIS A 130 8.28 -9.58 -9.66
CA HIS A 130 7.94 -8.17 -9.63
C HIS A 130 6.57 -7.84 -10.23
N VAL A 131 6.10 -8.61 -11.20
CA VAL A 131 4.91 -8.28 -11.98
C VAL A 131 3.61 -8.93 -11.48
N VAL A 132 3.67 -9.69 -10.40
CA VAL A 132 2.47 -10.25 -9.76
C VAL A 132 1.34 -9.22 -9.61
N PRO A 133 1.57 -7.98 -9.10
CA PRO A 133 0.47 -7.04 -8.90
C PRO A 133 -0.13 -6.44 -10.17
N ASN A 134 0.48 -6.63 -11.32
CA ASN A 134 0.02 -6.01 -12.58
C ASN A 134 -0.54 -7.01 -13.60
N THR A 135 -0.73 -8.26 -13.20
CA THR A 135 -1.34 -9.33 -14.02
C THR A 135 -0.63 -9.67 -15.34
N GLN A 136 0.64 -9.24 -15.51
CA GLN A 136 1.38 -9.54 -16.73
C GLN A 136 1.89 -10.99 -16.78
N SER A 137 2.01 -11.66 -15.63
CA SER A 137 2.49 -13.03 -15.54
C SER A 137 1.35 -14.05 -15.63
N ALA A 138 0.45 -14.04 -14.66
CA ALA A 138 -0.70 -14.92 -14.58
C ALA A 138 -1.78 -14.26 -13.73
N TYR A 139 -3.01 -14.68 -13.92
CA TYR A 139 -4.11 -14.33 -13.01
C TYR A 139 -4.41 -15.56 -12.17
N ASP A 140 -3.87 -15.60 -10.96
CA ASP A 140 -3.89 -16.81 -10.15
C ASP A 140 -4.17 -16.57 -8.65
N ALA A 141 -3.83 -17.54 -7.82
CA ALA A 141 -4.06 -17.47 -6.39
C ALA A 141 -3.30 -16.32 -5.70
N TYR A 142 -2.18 -15.85 -6.27
CA TYR A 142 -1.44 -14.72 -5.69
C TYR A 142 -2.18 -13.40 -5.87
N ASP A 143 -2.86 -13.21 -7.01
CA ASP A 143 -3.72 -12.03 -7.18
C ASP A 143 -4.88 -12.06 -6.20
N TYR A 144 -5.56 -13.20 -6.11
CA TYR A 144 -6.74 -13.31 -5.26
C TYR A 144 -6.41 -13.26 -3.77
N TYR A 145 -5.51 -14.13 -3.30
CA TYR A 145 -5.23 -14.25 -1.86
C TYR A 145 -4.18 -13.26 -1.38
N GLY A 146 -3.19 -12.95 -2.22
CA GLY A 146 -2.09 -12.06 -1.87
C GLY A 146 -2.39 -10.57 -2.08
N ILE A 147 -3.36 -10.22 -2.93
CA ILE A 147 -3.65 -8.82 -3.23
C ILE A 147 -5.09 -8.48 -2.90
N TYR A 148 -6.08 -9.03 -3.61
CA TYR A 148 -7.47 -8.60 -3.48
C TYR A 148 -8.04 -8.88 -2.09
N ARG A 149 -7.83 -10.10 -1.58
CA ARG A 149 -8.31 -10.45 -0.24
C ARG A 149 -7.68 -9.59 0.85
N LEU A 150 -6.38 -9.28 0.74
CA LEU A 150 -5.69 -8.42 1.70
C LEU A 150 -6.19 -6.98 1.59
N LEU A 151 -6.39 -6.48 0.37
CA LEU A 151 -6.92 -5.14 0.15
C LEU A 151 -8.34 -4.99 0.70
N ASP A 152 -9.23 -5.94 0.42
CA ASP A 152 -10.60 -5.94 0.94
C ASP A 152 -10.61 -5.96 2.47
N ALA A 153 -9.77 -6.80 3.07
CA ALA A 153 -9.63 -6.88 4.53
C ALA A 153 -9.08 -5.59 5.13
N LEU A 154 -8.08 -4.98 4.49
CA LEU A 154 -7.49 -3.72 4.90
C LEU A 154 -8.49 -2.56 4.80
N ILE A 155 -9.28 -2.51 3.73
CA ILE A 155 -10.38 -1.55 3.55
C ILE A 155 -11.42 -1.73 4.66
N ASP A 156 -11.88 -2.95 4.89
CA ASP A 156 -12.92 -3.23 5.88
C ASP A 156 -12.44 -2.91 7.31
N TYR A 157 -11.20 -3.25 7.63
CA TYR A 157 -10.59 -2.84 8.88
C TYR A 157 -10.44 -1.33 9.01
N SER A 158 -9.86 -0.69 7.99
CA SER A 158 -9.52 0.74 8.05
C SER A 158 -10.73 1.65 8.01
N PHE A 159 -11.75 1.30 7.22
CA PHE A 159 -12.89 2.18 6.93
C PHE A 159 -14.15 1.83 7.72
N ASN A 160 -14.30 0.58 8.17
CA ASN A 160 -15.46 0.11 8.89
C ASN A 160 -15.14 -0.32 10.33
N GLY A 161 -13.84 -0.37 10.70
CA GLY A 161 -13.41 -0.80 12.03
C GLY A 161 -13.60 -2.30 12.30
N ASN A 162 -13.77 -3.11 11.25
CA ASN A 162 -13.98 -4.55 11.39
C ASN A 162 -12.70 -5.27 11.79
N LEU A 163 -12.63 -5.74 13.04
CA LEU A 163 -11.45 -6.46 13.55
C LEU A 163 -11.19 -7.80 12.85
N ALA A 164 -12.20 -8.42 12.22
CA ALA A 164 -11.96 -9.60 11.40
C ALA A 164 -11.09 -9.27 10.18
N GLY A 165 -11.24 -8.07 9.59
CA GLY A 165 -10.35 -7.58 8.55
C GLY A 165 -8.90 -7.47 9.02
N LYS A 166 -8.66 -6.96 10.23
CA LYS A 166 -7.32 -6.90 10.84
C LYS A 166 -6.61 -8.25 10.93
N ASN A 167 -7.36 -9.30 11.20
CA ASN A 167 -6.80 -10.66 11.33
C ASN A 167 -6.47 -11.32 9.97
N VAL A 168 -6.89 -10.71 8.87
CA VAL A 168 -6.66 -11.20 7.50
C VAL A 168 -5.61 -10.36 6.79
N ALA A 169 -5.63 -9.05 7.00
CA ALA A 169 -4.68 -8.06 6.48
C ALA A 169 -3.46 -7.93 7.41
#